data_df04eb9f153c552916837103f051f56f
#
_entry.id   df04eb9f153c552916837103f051f56f
#
_cell.length_a   1.000
_cell.length_b   1.000
_cell.length_c   1.000
_cell.angle_alpha   90.00
_cell.angle_beta   90.00
_cell.angle_gamma   90.00
#
_symmetry.space_group_name_H-M   'P 1'
#
loop_
_entity.id
_entity.type
_entity.pdbx_description
1 polymer ?
#
loop_
_entity_poly.entity_id
_entity_poly.type
_entity_poly.pdbx_seq_one_letter_code
_entity_poly.pdbx_strand_id
1 'polypeptide(L)'
;MEDPTSSATAPLTPAQKRAATMAAKKAAAGDEASAPAAKKAAPARRGKAKAKDDEESGSDSVVEEDEQDEAKSDRPVATGTGFVYSDSDDDDAPVQQVMSAGATADPVKDYLKQIGKVALLNAEQEVDLALRIEAGLFATEKLKAGRDSMDPQLKRDLERIVHDGGRAKNHLLEANLRLVVSLAKRYTGRGMLFLDLIQEGNLGLIRAVEKFDYTKGFKFSTYATWWIRQAITRAMADQARTIRIPVHMVEVINKLARVQRQMLQDLGREPTPEELAKELDMTPEKVVEVQKYGREPISLHTPLGEDGDSEFGDLIEDSEAVVPADAVSFTLLQEQLHSVLDTLSEREAGVVAMRFGLTDGQPKTLDEIGKVYGVTRERIRQIESKTMSKLRHPSRSQVLRDYLD
;
A
#
# COMPACT_ATOMS: atom_id res chain seq x y z
N MET A 1 8.29 -49.51 -59.09
CA MET A 1 6.99 -48.87 -58.97
C MET A 1 6.96 -48.27 -57.52
N GLU A 2 7.26 -47.09 -57.54
CA GLU A 2 7.33 -46.06 -56.51
C GLU A 2 5.95 -45.73 -55.98
N ASP A 3 5.87 -45.44 -54.70
CA ASP A 3 4.88 -44.49 -54.20
C ASP A 3 5.46 -43.73 -53.01
N PRO A 4 5.25 -42.42 -52.94
CA PRO A 4 6.02 -41.51 -52.12
C PRO A 4 5.24 -40.91 -50.93
N THR A 5 6.04 -40.44 -49.96
CA THR A 5 5.80 -39.29 -49.09
C THR A 5 4.70 -39.34 -48.04
N SER A 6 5.13 -39.63 -46.83
CA SER A 6 4.49 -39.10 -45.61
C SER A 6 5.32 -37.93 -45.07
N SER A 7 4.85 -36.70 -45.31
CA SER A 7 5.42 -35.48 -44.72
C SER A 7 4.88 -35.28 -43.29
N ALA A 8 5.69 -35.50 -42.31
CA ALA A 8 5.43 -35.20 -40.92
C ALA A 8 5.46 -33.67 -40.68
N THR A 9 4.32 -33.10 -40.36
CA THR A 9 4.15 -31.70 -40.01
C THR A 9 4.66 -31.48 -38.57
N ALA A 10 5.67 -30.65 -38.38
CA ALA A 10 6.21 -30.29 -37.10
C ALA A 10 5.19 -29.54 -36.21
N PRO A 11 5.21 -29.69 -34.88
CA PRO A 11 4.26 -29.06 -33.98
C PRO A 11 4.50 -27.54 -33.87
N LEU A 12 3.41 -26.75 -34.04
CA LEU A 12 3.37 -25.30 -34.00
C LEU A 12 3.80 -24.77 -32.62
N THR A 13 4.65 -23.74 -32.61
CA THR A 13 5.12 -23.05 -31.39
C THR A 13 3.98 -22.30 -30.67
N PRO A 14 4.10 -22.03 -29.35
CA PRO A 14 3.05 -21.36 -28.56
C PRO A 14 2.64 -19.98 -29.09
N ALA A 15 3.56 -19.26 -29.77
CA ALA A 15 3.28 -17.98 -30.41
C ALA A 15 2.38 -18.11 -31.65
N GLN A 16 2.57 -19.14 -32.48
CA GLN A 16 1.76 -19.43 -33.63
C GLN A 16 0.35 -19.91 -33.26
N LYS A 17 0.19 -20.64 -32.15
CA LYS A 17 -1.13 -21.01 -31.60
C LYS A 17 -1.94 -19.80 -31.15
N ARG A 18 -1.28 -18.77 -30.53
CA ARG A 18 -1.96 -17.53 -30.14
C ARG A 18 -2.39 -16.68 -31.33
N ALA A 19 -1.60 -16.63 -32.41
CA ALA A 19 -1.96 -15.93 -33.65
C ALA A 19 -3.17 -16.58 -34.37
N ALA A 20 -3.24 -17.92 -34.40
CA ALA A 20 -4.36 -18.65 -34.98
C ALA A 20 -5.67 -18.44 -34.20
N THR A 21 -5.61 -18.35 -32.85
CA THR A 21 -6.79 -18.10 -31.99
C THR A 21 -7.33 -16.67 -32.13
N MET A 22 -6.45 -15.69 -32.36
CA MET A 22 -6.85 -14.29 -32.62
C MET A 22 -7.45 -14.09 -34.00
N ALA A 23 -6.95 -14.81 -35.01
CA ALA A 23 -7.52 -14.79 -36.36
C ALA A 23 -8.92 -15.44 -36.43
N ALA A 24 -9.14 -16.55 -35.70
CA ALA A 24 -10.43 -17.20 -35.58
C ALA A 24 -11.48 -16.33 -34.85
N LYS A 25 -11.06 -15.55 -33.85
CA LYS A 25 -11.96 -14.65 -33.12
C LYS A 25 -12.33 -13.39 -33.91
N LYS A 26 -11.50 -12.99 -34.89
CA LYS A 26 -11.78 -11.87 -35.81
C LYS A 26 -12.69 -12.26 -36.96
N ALA A 27 -12.71 -13.52 -37.35
CA ALA A 27 -13.63 -14.08 -38.39
C ALA A 27 -15.05 -14.33 -37.84
N ALA A 28 -15.22 -14.55 -36.52
CA ALA A 28 -16.53 -14.78 -35.92
C ALA A 28 -17.29 -13.48 -35.54
N ALA A 29 -16.68 -12.30 -35.73
CA ALA A 29 -17.27 -10.99 -35.39
C ALA A 29 -17.73 -10.20 -36.62
N GLY A 30 -17.82 -10.82 -37.80
CA GLY A 30 -18.04 -10.16 -39.07
C GLY A 30 -19.37 -10.47 -39.79
N ASP A 31 -20.38 -10.99 -39.09
CA ASP A 31 -21.65 -11.31 -39.81
C ASP A 31 -22.88 -11.01 -38.91
N GLU A 32 -23.15 -9.70 -38.73
CA GLU A 32 -24.48 -9.20 -38.34
C GLU A 32 -24.56 -7.69 -38.59
N ALA A 33 -24.82 -7.26 -39.80
CA ALA A 33 -25.36 -5.94 -40.11
C ALA A 33 -25.97 -5.94 -41.54
N SER A 34 -27.27 -6.07 -41.65
CA SER A 34 -28.08 -5.35 -42.65
C SER A 34 -29.56 -5.66 -42.48
N ALA A 35 -30.40 -4.63 -42.20
CA ALA A 35 -31.44 -4.09 -43.09
C ALA A 35 -32.49 -3.29 -42.28
N PRO A 36 -33.43 -2.51 -42.94
CA PRO A 36 -33.29 -1.05 -42.91
C PRO A 36 -34.55 -0.31 -42.37
N ALA A 37 -34.31 0.97 -42.07
CA ALA A 37 -35.17 2.16 -42.11
C ALA A 37 -36.72 2.09 -42.09
N ALA A 38 -37.31 2.90 -41.19
CA ALA A 38 -38.50 3.69 -41.50
C ALA A 38 -38.52 5.03 -40.73
N LYS A 39 -38.66 6.10 -41.52
CA LYS A 39 -38.83 7.53 -41.14
C LYS A 39 -40.17 7.76 -40.46
N LYS A 40 -40.20 8.74 -39.51
CA LYS A 40 -41.25 9.80 -39.37
C LYS A 40 -40.82 10.80 -38.34
N ALA A 41 -40.42 11.97 -38.77
CA ALA A 41 -41.06 13.28 -38.77
C ALA A 41 -41.42 13.85 -37.39
N ALA A 42 -40.74 15.00 -37.06
CA ALA A 42 -41.06 15.96 -36.03
C ALA A 42 -42.42 16.69 -36.33
N PRO A 43 -43.02 17.42 -35.35
CA PRO A 43 -42.83 18.86 -35.41
C PRO A 43 -42.65 19.57 -34.05
N ALA A 44 -42.11 20.76 -34.20
CA ALA A 44 -41.85 21.74 -33.16
C ALA A 44 -43.12 22.39 -32.60
N ARG A 45 -43.00 22.89 -31.33
CA ARG A 45 -43.59 24.17 -30.80
C ARG A 45 -43.08 24.33 -29.38
N ARG A 46 -42.19 25.34 -29.13
CA ARG A 46 -42.46 26.71 -28.70
C ARG A 46 -43.36 26.82 -27.45
N GLY A 47 -42.73 27.13 -26.30
CA GLY A 47 -43.39 27.60 -25.08
C GLY A 47 -42.35 28.19 -24.12
N LYS A 48 -42.33 29.53 -24.04
CA LYS A 48 -41.65 30.34 -23.02
C LYS A 48 -42.32 30.08 -21.67
N ALA A 49 -41.55 29.99 -20.57
CA ALA A 49 -41.72 30.84 -19.40
C ALA A 49 -40.83 30.36 -18.24
N LYS A 50 -40.06 31.32 -17.78
CA LYS A 50 -39.87 31.80 -16.41
C LYS A 50 -39.07 30.92 -15.44
N ALA A 51 -37.98 31.56 -15.08
CA ALA A 51 -37.15 31.37 -13.89
C ALA A 51 -37.95 31.22 -12.59
N LYS A 52 -37.47 30.35 -11.74
CA LYS A 52 -37.44 30.57 -10.30
C LYS A 52 -36.20 29.93 -9.76
N ASP A 53 -35.38 30.76 -9.19
CA ASP A 53 -34.32 30.46 -8.26
C ASP A 53 -34.89 29.70 -7.08
N ASP A 54 -34.23 28.63 -6.66
CA ASP A 54 -34.24 28.19 -5.29
C ASP A 54 -32.82 27.83 -4.92
N GLU A 55 -32.16 28.84 -4.34
CA GLU A 55 -30.97 28.67 -3.51
C GLU A 55 -31.39 27.91 -2.25
N GLU A 56 -30.75 26.78 -1.98
CA GLU A 56 -30.71 26.25 -0.64
C GLU A 56 -29.27 26.33 -0.12
N SER A 57 -29.05 27.42 0.60
CA SER A 57 -27.86 27.71 1.40
C SER A 57 -27.86 26.86 2.64
N GLY A 58 -26.91 25.91 2.71
CA GLY A 58 -26.48 25.30 3.96
C GLY A 58 -25.45 26.23 4.62
N SER A 59 -25.90 27.01 5.58
CA SER A 59 -25.08 27.87 6.42
C SER A 59 -24.21 27.06 7.35
N ASP A 60 -22.92 27.15 7.18
CA ASP A 60 -21.94 26.77 8.20
C ASP A 60 -21.42 28.06 8.83
N SER A 61 -21.82 28.28 10.07
CA SER A 61 -21.54 29.45 10.88
C SER A 61 -20.07 29.49 11.27
N VAL A 62 -19.36 30.41 10.68
CA VAL A 62 -18.05 30.87 11.14
C VAL A 62 -18.29 31.86 12.25
N VAL A 63 -17.79 31.57 13.43
CA VAL A 63 -17.71 32.51 14.55
C VAL A 63 -16.45 33.35 14.31
N GLU A 64 -16.65 34.60 13.96
CA GLU A 64 -15.65 35.67 14.02
C GLU A 64 -15.59 36.14 15.48
N GLU A 65 -14.42 36.07 16.11
CA GLU A 65 -14.12 36.82 17.32
C GLU A 65 -13.27 38.03 16.93
N ASP A 66 -13.86 39.17 17.24
CA ASP A 66 -13.34 40.52 17.09
C ASP A 66 -12.08 40.78 17.90
N GLU A 67 -11.06 41.34 17.25
CA GLU A 67 -10.01 42.13 17.88
C GLU A 67 -10.58 43.54 18.18
N GLN A 68 -10.54 43.94 19.42
CA GLN A 68 -10.52 45.36 19.82
C GLN A 68 -9.47 45.64 20.87
N ASP A 69 -8.58 46.55 20.48
CA ASP A 69 -7.71 47.40 21.25
C ASP A 69 -8.26 47.85 22.62
N GLU A 70 -7.41 48.01 23.59
CA GLU A 70 -7.07 49.29 24.26
C GLU A 70 -5.99 49.10 25.33
N ALA A 71 -5.06 49.77 25.22
CA ALA A 71 -4.11 50.72 25.77
C ALA A 71 -4.24 51.06 27.29
N LYS A 72 -3.06 51.19 27.86
CA LYS A 72 -2.57 52.13 28.89
C LYS A 72 -2.72 51.85 30.40
N SER A 73 -1.56 52.07 30.98
CA SER A 73 -1.16 52.61 32.30
C SER A 73 -1.09 51.58 33.42
N ASP A 74 -0.15 51.53 34.31
CA ASP A 74 0.72 52.52 34.93
C ASP A 74 1.80 51.83 35.73
N ARG A 75 2.95 52.46 35.85
CA ARG A 75 4.00 52.07 36.81
C ARG A 75 3.59 52.43 38.23
N PRO A 76 4.12 51.77 39.25
CA PRO A 76 4.95 52.55 40.16
C PRO A 76 6.34 51.96 40.43
N VAL A 77 7.23 52.86 40.58
CA VAL A 77 8.59 52.84 41.08
C VAL A 77 8.60 52.42 42.56
N ALA A 78 9.49 51.53 42.93
CA ALA A 78 9.98 51.40 44.29
C ALA A 78 11.48 51.03 44.32
N THR A 79 12.20 51.95 44.81
CA THR A 79 13.56 52.11 45.23
C THR A 79 14.15 50.94 46.03
N GLY A 80 15.40 50.62 45.69
CA GLY A 80 16.49 50.50 46.69
C GLY A 80 16.83 49.16 47.22
N THR A 81 17.95 48.60 46.80
CA THR A 81 19.13 48.40 47.63
C THR A 81 20.23 47.79 46.74
N GLY A 82 21.36 48.45 46.71
CA GLY A 82 22.48 48.09 45.85
C GLY A 82 23.18 46.80 46.30
N PHE A 83 23.48 46.00 45.33
CA PHE A 83 24.53 44.99 45.42
C PHE A 83 25.67 45.45 44.51
N VAL A 84 26.84 45.65 45.09
CA VAL A 84 28.08 45.93 44.39
C VAL A 84 28.58 44.57 43.86
N TYR A 85 28.61 44.40 42.57
CA TYR A 85 29.28 43.26 41.93
C TYR A 85 30.76 43.62 41.72
N SER A 86 31.63 42.82 42.31
CA SER A 86 33.08 42.85 42.02
C SER A 86 33.35 42.03 40.76
N ASP A 87 34.02 42.68 39.84
CA ASP A 87 34.45 42.26 38.53
C ASP A 87 35.68 41.37 38.64
N SER A 88 35.52 40.06 38.89
CA SER A 88 36.62 39.09 38.83
C SER A 88 36.14 37.64 38.94
N ASP A 89 35.22 37.21 38.08
CA ASP A 89 34.99 35.80 37.75
C ASP A 89 34.22 35.70 36.41
N ASP A 90 34.98 35.95 35.33
CA ASP A 90 34.42 36.01 33.97
C ASP A 90 34.76 34.76 33.15
N ASP A 91 34.88 33.58 33.80
CA ASP A 91 35.23 32.33 33.09
C ASP A 91 34.20 31.19 33.18
N ASP A 92 33.01 31.43 33.77
CA ASP A 92 31.92 30.42 33.80
C ASP A 92 30.61 30.90 33.18
N ALA A 93 30.69 31.66 32.09
CA ALA A 93 29.51 31.90 31.27
C ALA A 93 29.12 30.58 30.53
N PRO A 94 27.90 30.03 30.76
CA PRO A 94 27.46 28.88 30.00
C PRO A 94 27.46 29.27 28.51
N VAL A 95 28.09 28.44 27.70
CA VAL A 95 28.12 28.58 26.25
C VAL A 95 26.69 28.88 25.80
N GLN A 96 26.44 30.15 25.44
CA GLN A 96 25.20 30.55 24.82
C GLN A 96 25.07 29.69 23.55
N GLN A 97 24.24 28.66 23.60
CA GLN A 97 23.76 28.00 22.41
C GLN A 97 23.12 29.10 21.58
N VAL A 98 23.84 29.55 20.55
CA VAL A 98 23.31 30.40 19.51
C VAL A 98 22.22 29.54 18.87
N MET A 99 20.99 29.68 19.38
CA MET A 99 19.83 29.20 18.69
C MET A 99 19.84 29.91 17.33
N SER A 100 20.29 29.18 16.30
CA SER A 100 20.15 29.65 14.94
C SER A 100 18.67 29.99 14.74
N ALA A 101 18.37 31.29 14.71
CA ALA A 101 17.03 31.82 14.51
C ALA A 101 16.51 31.34 13.15
N GLY A 102 15.88 30.17 13.08
CA GLY A 102 15.37 29.59 11.86
C GLY A 102 14.84 28.17 11.94
N ALA A 103 15.28 27.36 12.88
CA ALA A 103 14.75 25.99 13.04
C ALA A 103 13.49 26.03 13.91
N THR A 104 12.34 26.20 13.33
CA THR A 104 11.08 25.88 14.01
C THR A 104 11.06 24.40 14.30
N ALA A 105 10.76 24.01 15.53
CA ALA A 105 10.62 22.60 15.94
C ALA A 105 9.53 21.85 15.14
N ASP A 106 8.69 22.58 14.40
CA ASP A 106 7.60 22.05 13.57
C ASP A 106 8.02 22.00 12.10
N PRO A 107 8.31 20.81 11.53
CA PRO A 107 8.72 20.64 10.15
C PRO A 107 7.65 21.09 9.14
N VAL A 108 6.36 21.06 9.53
CA VAL A 108 5.26 21.54 8.68
C VAL A 108 5.36 23.04 8.48
N LYS A 109 5.57 23.80 9.57
CA LYS A 109 5.72 25.26 9.51
C LYS A 109 6.92 25.68 8.69
N ASP A 110 8.05 24.98 8.82
CA ASP A 110 9.25 25.29 8.05
C ASP A 110 9.01 25.04 6.55
N TYR A 111 8.42 23.91 6.18
CA TYR A 111 8.03 23.63 4.79
C TYR A 111 7.11 24.71 4.23
N LEU A 112 6.04 25.10 4.95
CA LEU A 112 5.10 26.13 4.53
C LEU A 112 5.77 27.50 4.36
N LYS A 113 6.72 27.83 5.23
CA LYS A 113 7.52 29.07 5.13
C LYS A 113 8.41 29.05 3.89
N GLN A 114 9.01 27.91 3.55
CA GLN A 114 9.87 27.78 2.36
C GLN A 114 9.09 27.94 1.07
N ILE A 115 7.96 27.22 0.91
CA ILE A 115 7.13 27.30 -0.31
C ILE A 115 6.45 28.67 -0.50
N GLY A 116 6.28 29.42 0.60
CA GLY A 116 5.69 30.77 0.57
C GLY A 116 6.58 31.83 -0.07
N LYS A 117 7.89 31.56 -0.21
CA LYS A 117 8.86 32.53 -0.77
C LYS A 117 8.72 32.73 -2.28
N VAL A 118 8.21 31.72 -3.00
CA VAL A 118 8.07 31.76 -4.45
C VAL A 118 6.76 32.43 -4.83
N ALA A 119 6.83 33.40 -5.77
CA ALA A 119 5.66 34.11 -6.27
C ALA A 119 4.74 33.19 -7.11
N LEU A 120 3.45 33.51 -7.14
CA LEU A 120 2.49 32.83 -8.00
C LEU A 120 2.70 33.26 -9.47
N LEU A 121 2.47 32.32 -10.40
CA LEU A 121 2.61 32.56 -11.83
C LEU A 121 1.31 33.08 -12.46
N ASN A 122 1.48 33.93 -13.48
CA ASN A 122 0.41 34.31 -14.38
C ASN A 122 0.29 33.32 -15.55
N ALA A 123 -0.85 33.33 -16.27
CA ALA A 123 -1.06 32.40 -17.39
C ALA A 123 -0.02 32.54 -18.51
N GLU A 124 0.46 33.73 -18.79
CA GLU A 124 1.53 33.95 -19.77
C GLU A 124 2.86 33.37 -19.34
N GLN A 125 3.18 33.48 -18.05
CA GLN A 125 4.40 32.86 -17.47
C GLN A 125 4.32 31.33 -17.47
N GLU A 126 3.13 30.74 -17.24
CA GLU A 126 2.94 29.28 -17.33
C GLU A 126 3.24 28.76 -18.74
N VAL A 127 2.81 29.53 -19.77
CA VAL A 127 3.07 29.19 -21.17
C VAL A 127 4.56 29.36 -21.53
N ASP A 128 5.20 30.48 -21.11
CA ASP A 128 6.63 30.69 -21.34
C ASP A 128 7.48 29.57 -20.72
N LEU A 129 7.21 29.23 -19.47
CA LEU A 129 7.91 28.12 -18.80
C LEU A 129 7.67 26.79 -19.50
N ALA A 130 6.46 26.51 -19.98
CA ALA A 130 6.14 25.28 -20.69
C ALA A 130 6.92 25.19 -22.03
N LEU A 131 7.00 26.30 -22.79
CA LEU A 131 7.79 26.36 -24.01
C LEU A 131 9.29 26.09 -23.77
N ARG A 132 9.85 26.67 -22.69
CA ARG A 132 11.25 26.45 -22.31
C ARG A 132 11.50 25.01 -21.88
N ILE A 133 10.54 24.37 -21.18
CA ILE A 133 10.61 22.95 -20.81
C ILE A 133 10.61 22.08 -22.07
N GLU A 134 9.72 22.33 -23.00
CA GLU A 134 9.60 21.61 -24.26
C GLU A 134 10.89 21.73 -25.09
N ALA A 135 11.41 22.95 -25.25
CA ALA A 135 12.69 23.20 -25.93
C ALA A 135 13.85 22.41 -25.29
N GLY A 136 13.90 22.36 -23.93
CA GLY A 136 14.87 21.59 -23.18
C GLY A 136 14.78 20.09 -23.43
N LEU A 137 13.56 19.54 -23.53
CA LEU A 137 13.33 18.13 -23.85
C LEU A 137 13.79 17.80 -25.27
N PHE A 138 13.44 18.61 -26.28
CA PHE A 138 13.90 18.45 -27.65
C PHE A 138 15.43 18.57 -27.78
N ALA A 139 16.05 19.51 -27.06
CA ALA A 139 17.49 19.63 -27.02
C ALA A 139 18.16 18.38 -26.44
N THR A 140 17.57 17.83 -25.36
CA THR A 140 18.04 16.58 -24.73
C THR A 140 17.96 15.39 -25.70
N GLU A 141 16.87 15.28 -26.45
CA GLU A 141 16.67 14.22 -27.44
C GLU A 141 17.68 14.33 -28.59
N LYS A 142 17.88 15.55 -29.13
CA LYS A 142 18.92 15.80 -30.15
C LYS A 142 20.30 15.46 -29.67
N LEU A 143 20.69 15.85 -28.46
CA LEU A 143 21.98 15.51 -27.87
C LEU A 143 22.19 14.00 -27.72
N LYS A 144 21.12 13.25 -27.37
CA LYS A 144 21.17 11.77 -27.28
C LYS A 144 21.35 11.12 -28.66
N ALA A 145 20.65 11.63 -29.68
CA ALA A 145 20.63 11.05 -31.01
C ALA A 145 21.93 11.29 -31.80
N GLY A 146 22.66 12.41 -31.53
CA GLY A 146 23.77 12.82 -32.41
C GLY A 146 25.04 13.30 -31.68
N ARG A 147 25.28 12.87 -30.44
CA ARG A 147 26.32 13.40 -29.55
C ARG A 147 27.74 13.41 -30.17
N ASP A 148 28.05 12.42 -31.02
CA ASP A 148 29.40 12.22 -31.58
C ASP A 148 29.59 12.87 -32.96
N SER A 149 28.48 13.29 -33.63
CA SER A 149 28.53 13.87 -35.00
C SER A 149 28.20 15.37 -35.04
N MET A 150 27.96 16.02 -33.89
CA MET A 150 27.60 17.43 -33.82
C MET A 150 28.77 18.36 -33.73
N ASP A 151 28.61 19.57 -34.31
CA ASP A 151 29.52 20.68 -34.13
C ASP A 151 29.66 21.04 -32.62
N PRO A 152 30.87 21.25 -32.09
CA PRO A 152 31.09 21.62 -30.69
C PRO A 152 30.36 22.88 -30.23
N GLN A 153 30.12 23.85 -31.13
CA GLN A 153 29.36 25.05 -30.84
C GLN A 153 27.87 24.71 -30.61
N LEU A 154 27.28 23.98 -31.54
CA LEU A 154 25.89 23.55 -31.46
C LEU A 154 25.62 22.69 -30.20
N LYS A 155 26.57 21.83 -29.83
CA LYS A 155 26.48 21.02 -28.61
C LYS A 155 26.41 21.88 -27.35
N ARG A 156 27.25 22.91 -27.21
CA ARG A 156 27.22 23.84 -26.06
C ARG A 156 25.90 24.60 -25.99
N ASP A 157 25.38 25.05 -27.13
CA ASP A 157 24.12 25.78 -27.17
C ASP A 157 22.94 24.88 -26.81
N LEU A 158 22.90 23.62 -27.25
CA LEU A 158 21.91 22.65 -26.84
C LEU A 158 22.03 22.32 -25.34
N GLU A 159 23.21 22.20 -24.78
CA GLU A 159 23.45 21.99 -23.34
C GLU A 159 22.92 23.17 -22.52
N ARG A 160 23.06 24.42 -22.99
CA ARG A 160 22.48 25.61 -22.35
C ARG A 160 20.95 25.55 -22.35
N ILE A 161 20.33 25.15 -23.46
CA ILE A 161 18.88 25.05 -23.59
C ILE A 161 18.35 23.94 -22.65
N VAL A 162 19.05 22.80 -22.53
CA VAL A 162 18.70 21.73 -21.57
C VAL A 162 18.73 22.24 -20.14
N HIS A 163 19.78 22.99 -19.78
CA HIS A 163 19.91 23.55 -18.44
C HIS A 163 18.82 24.58 -18.16
N ASP A 164 18.46 25.42 -19.11
CA ASP A 164 17.40 26.42 -18.99
C ASP A 164 16.03 25.75 -18.87
N GLY A 165 15.74 24.70 -19.65
CA GLY A 165 14.52 23.91 -19.53
C GLY A 165 14.39 23.22 -18.16
N GLY A 166 15.52 22.72 -17.60
CA GLY A 166 15.56 22.18 -16.25
C GLY A 166 15.22 23.22 -15.17
N ARG A 167 15.73 24.44 -15.30
CA ARG A 167 15.39 25.56 -14.39
C ARG A 167 13.94 25.96 -14.52
N ALA A 168 13.42 26.03 -15.74
CA ALA A 168 12.01 26.35 -16.02
C ALA A 168 11.08 25.28 -15.38
N LYS A 169 11.42 23.99 -15.49
CA LYS A 169 10.69 22.90 -14.84
C LYS A 169 10.64 23.07 -13.32
N ASN A 170 11.79 23.34 -12.70
CA ASN A 170 11.87 23.54 -11.26
C ASN A 170 11.04 24.76 -10.82
N HIS A 171 11.12 25.87 -11.54
CA HIS A 171 10.37 27.08 -11.23
C HIS A 171 8.85 26.86 -11.33
N LEU A 172 8.39 26.15 -12.37
CA LEU A 172 6.97 25.82 -12.52
C LEU A 172 6.47 24.90 -11.39
N LEU A 173 7.31 23.95 -10.93
CA LEU A 173 7.01 23.09 -9.78
C LEU A 173 6.92 23.90 -8.48
N GLU A 174 7.94 24.69 -8.17
CA GLU A 174 8.07 25.47 -6.94
C GLU A 174 6.90 26.45 -6.76
N ALA A 175 6.52 27.18 -7.82
CA ALA A 175 5.41 28.11 -7.80
C ALA A 175 4.05 27.46 -7.52
N ASN A 176 3.91 26.15 -7.81
CA ASN A 176 2.67 25.40 -7.63
C ASN A 176 2.63 24.49 -6.39
N LEU A 177 3.67 24.46 -5.53
CA LEU A 177 3.67 23.67 -4.30
C LEU A 177 2.52 24.06 -3.35
N ARG A 178 2.13 25.34 -3.31
CA ARG A 178 0.99 25.82 -2.51
C ARG A 178 -0.34 25.18 -2.94
N LEU A 179 -0.51 24.89 -4.23
CA LEU A 179 -1.68 24.18 -4.74
C LEU A 179 -1.75 22.76 -4.15
N VAL A 180 -0.62 22.05 -4.09
CA VAL A 180 -0.56 20.71 -3.48
C VAL A 180 -0.99 20.74 -2.03
N VAL A 181 -0.48 21.69 -1.24
CA VAL A 181 -0.85 21.85 0.18
C VAL A 181 -2.34 22.08 0.36
N SER A 182 -2.95 22.96 -0.45
CA SER A 182 -4.38 23.25 -0.39
C SER A 182 -5.26 22.02 -0.69
N LEU A 183 -4.78 21.15 -1.57
CA LEU A 183 -5.45 19.89 -1.89
C LEU A 183 -5.22 18.83 -0.79
N ALA A 184 -3.99 18.68 -0.31
CA ALA A 184 -3.62 17.70 0.72
C ALA A 184 -4.36 17.95 2.04
N LYS A 185 -4.61 19.21 2.42
CA LYS A 185 -5.37 19.59 3.62
C LYS A 185 -6.73 18.88 3.73
N ARG A 186 -7.39 18.59 2.60
CA ARG A 186 -8.71 17.93 2.58
C ARG A 186 -8.65 16.41 2.88
N TYR A 187 -7.45 15.83 2.94
CA TYR A 187 -7.22 14.41 3.14
C TYR A 187 -6.57 14.09 4.49
N THR A 188 -6.38 15.10 5.36
CA THR A 188 -5.86 14.91 6.71
C THR A 188 -6.79 14.06 7.56
N GLY A 189 -6.22 13.34 8.55
CA GLY A 189 -6.99 12.49 9.46
C GLY A 189 -7.46 11.15 8.86
N ARG A 190 -6.84 10.69 7.77
CA ARG A 190 -7.23 9.46 7.06
C ARG A 190 -6.10 8.40 7.04
N GLY A 191 -5.33 8.30 8.12
CA GLY A 191 -4.30 7.28 8.27
C GLY A 191 -2.93 7.61 7.68
N MET A 192 -2.72 8.83 7.11
CA MET A 192 -1.43 9.31 6.64
C MET A 192 -1.09 10.66 7.27
N LEU A 193 0.20 10.88 7.53
CA LEU A 193 0.71 12.15 8.03
C LEU A 193 0.56 13.26 6.96
N PHE A 194 0.38 14.51 7.41
CA PHE A 194 0.14 15.62 6.50
C PHE A 194 1.30 15.87 5.52
N LEU A 195 2.55 15.75 6.00
CA LEU A 195 3.73 15.90 5.13
C LEU A 195 3.82 14.78 4.08
N ASP A 196 3.45 13.55 4.43
CA ASP A 196 3.45 12.44 3.48
C ASP A 196 2.39 12.65 2.38
N LEU A 197 1.20 13.14 2.75
CA LEU A 197 0.17 13.53 1.78
C LEU A 197 0.66 14.62 0.82
N ILE A 198 1.42 15.60 1.33
CA ILE A 198 2.02 16.66 0.51
C ILE A 198 3.05 16.05 -0.44
N GLN A 199 3.94 15.17 0.03
CA GLN A 199 4.98 14.59 -0.81
C GLN A 199 4.41 13.69 -1.92
N GLU A 200 3.42 12.88 -1.60
CA GLU A 200 2.70 12.11 -2.62
C GLU A 200 1.97 13.01 -3.62
N GLY A 201 1.39 14.12 -3.12
CA GLY A 201 0.83 15.16 -3.98
C GLY A 201 1.87 15.83 -4.88
N ASN A 202 3.09 16.06 -4.38
CA ASN A 202 4.21 16.61 -5.17
C ASN A 202 4.64 15.65 -6.29
N LEU A 203 4.61 14.32 -6.06
CA LEU A 203 4.83 13.34 -7.12
C LEU A 203 3.75 13.44 -8.21
N GLY A 204 2.50 13.71 -7.82
CA GLY A 204 1.42 14.02 -8.76
C GLY A 204 1.67 15.31 -9.55
N LEU A 205 2.15 16.36 -8.89
CA LEU A 205 2.51 17.63 -9.52
C LEU A 205 3.65 17.46 -10.54
N ILE A 206 4.68 16.70 -10.24
CA ILE A 206 5.78 16.39 -11.18
C ILE A 206 5.21 15.75 -12.45
N ARG A 207 4.34 14.76 -12.32
CA ARG A 207 3.69 14.12 -13.47
C ARG A 207 2.81 15.10 -14.27
N ALA A 208 2.16 16.03 -13.57
CA ALA A 208 1.37 17.06 -14.23
C ALA A 208 2.25 17.98 -15.07
N VAL A 209 3.41 18.43 -14.56
CA VAL A 209 4.36 19.26 -15.31
C VAL A 209 4.90 18.53 -16.53
N GLU A 210 5.23 17.24 -16.40
CA GLU A 210 5.75 16.44 -17.52
C GLU A 210 4.74 16.20 -18.65
N LYS A 211 3.44 16.28 -18.35
CA LYS A 211 2.35 16.01 -19.29
C LYS A 211 1.52 17.23 -19.62
N PHE A 212 1.94 18.41 -19.18
CA PHE A 212 1.21 19.63 -19.43
C PHE A 212 1.33 20.06 -20.89
N ASP A 213 0.18 20.32 -21.51
CA ASP A 213 0.06 20.79 -22.88
C ASP A 213 -0.57 22.20 -22.87
N TYR A 214 0.27 23.19 -23.04
CA TYR A 214 -0.12 24.62 -23.06
C TYR A 214 -0.96 25.00 -24.28
N THR A 215 -0.90 24.22 -25.39
CA THR A 215 -1.63 24.52 -26.63
C THR A 215 -3.15 24.41 -26.46
N LYS A 216 -3.59 23.67 -25.42
CA LYS A 216 -5.02 23.52 -25.10
C LYS A 216 -5.67 24.75 -24.45
N GLY A 217 -4.90 25.75 -24.06
CA GLY A 217 -5.40 27.00 -23.52
C GLY A 217 -5.96 26.93 -22.08
N PHE A 218 -5.85 25.81 -21.39
CA PHE A 218 -6.27 25.68 -20.00
C PHE A 218 -5.14 26.08 -19.04
N LYS A 219 -5.52 26.66 -17.88
CA LYS A 219 -4.57 26.94 -16.81
C LYS A 219 -3.94 25.65 -16.29
N PHE A 220 -2.65 25.71 -15.98
CA PHE A 220 -1.90 24.59 -15.42
C PHE A 220 -2.56 24.00 -14.16
N SER A 221 -3.08 24.86 -13.27
CA SER A 221 -3.73 24.44 -12.02
C SER A 221 -4.92 23.51 -12.24
N THR A 222 -5.72 23.69 -13.29
CA THR A 222 -6.86 22.84 -13.62
C THR A 222 -6.42 21.41 -13.94
N TYR A 223 -5.35 21.28 -14.73
CA TYR A 223 -4.77 19.98 -15.09
C TYR A 223 -4.05 19.34 -13.90
N ALA A 224 -3.22 20.10 -13.19
CA ALA A 224 -2.44 19.64 -12.05
C ALA A 224 -3.33 19.11 -10.92
N THR A 225 -4.48 19.74 -10.64
CA THR A 225 -5.42 19.30 -9.61
C THR A 225 -5.85 17.85 -9.78
N TRP A 226 -6.06 17.39 -11.02
CA TRP A 226 -6.43 16.01 -11.29
C TRP A 226 -5.29 15.03 -10.94
N TRP A 227 -4.06 15.33 -11.36
CA TRP A 227 -2.90 14.49 -11.08
C TRP A 227 -2.54 14.45 -9.60
N ILE A 228 -2.60 15.60 -8.92
CA ILE A 228 -2.34 15.70 -7.48
C ILE A 228 -3.36 14.87 -6.70
N ARG A 229 -4.66 15.04 -7.02
CA ARG A 229 -5.73 14.26 -6.38
C ARG A 229 -5.56 12.77 -6.59
N GLN A 230 -5.27 12.37 -7.83
CA GLN A 230 -5.04 10.96 -8.18
C GLN A 230 -3.86 10.36 -7.41
N ALA A 231 -2.74 11.10 -7.30
CA ALA A 231 -1.57 10.66 -6.57
C ALA A 231 -1.87 10.48 -5.07
N ILE A 232 -2.48 11.49 -4.43
CA ILE A 232 -2.86 11.43 -3.00
C ILE A 232 -3.83 10.27 -2.75
N THR A 233 -4.88 10.12 -3.56
CA THR A 233 -5.88 9.06 -3.37
C THR A 233 -5.26 7.68 -3.53
N ARG A 234 -4.37 7.52 -4.49
CA ARG A 234 -3.67 6.25 -4.71
C ARG A 234 -2.71 5.94 -3.55
N ALA A 235 -1.94 6.93 -3.09
CA ALA A 235 -1.04 6.77 -1.95
C ALA A 235 -1.81 6.38 -0.68
N MET A 236 -2.95 7.02 -0.41
CA MET A 236 -3.81 6.63 0.71
C MET A 236 -4.32 5.18 0.59
N ALA A 237 -4.69 4.73 -0.60
CA ALA A 237 -5.13 3.35 -0.79
C ALA A 237 -4.00 2.34 -0.55
N ASP A 238 -2.75 2.72 -0.89
CA ASP A 238 -1.59 1.85 -0.80
C ASP A 238 -0.91 1.85 0.58
N GLN A 239 -0.94 2.97 1.34
CA GLN A 239 -0.10 3.21 2.51
C GLN A 239 -0.86 3.58 3.79
N ALA A 240 -2.13 4.02 3.71
CA ALA A 240 -2.86 4.53 4.87
C ALA A 240 -3.24 3.48 5.91
N ARG A 241 -3.18 2.19 5.57
CA ARG A 241 -3.58 1.08 6.45
C ARG A 241 -2.39 0.29 6.95
N THR A 242 -2.40 -0.12 8.20
CA THR A 242 -1.39 -1.00 8.80
C THR A 242 -1.25 -2.31 8.02
N ILE A 243 -2.37 -2.91 7.62
CA ILE A 243 -2.40 -4.06 6.73
C ILE A 243 -2.81 -3.58 5.34
N ARG A 244 -1.86 -3.59 4.40
CA ARG A 244 -2.07 -3.12 3.04
C ARG A 244 -3.15 -3.94 2.32
N ILE A 245 -4.12 -3.24 1.74
CA ILE A 245 -5.19 -3.82 0.92
C ILE A 245 -5.00 -3.40 -0.55
N PRO A 246 -5.26 -4.28 -1.54
CA PRO A 246 -5.21 -3.90 -2.96
C PRO A 246 -6.16 -2.75 -3.30
N VAL A 247 -5.73 -1.84 -4.20
CA VAL A 247 -6.48 -0.61 -4.53
C VAL A 247 -7.92 -0.88 -4.97
N HIS A 248 -8.15 -1.91 -5.80
CA HIS A 248 -9.51 -2.26 -6.25
C HIS A 248 -10.44 -2.66 -5.08
N MET A 249 -9.91 -3.28 -4.02
CA MET A 249 -10.70 -3.59 -2.83
C MET A 249 -11.01 -2.34 -2.01
N VAL A 250 -10.08 -1.39 -1.93
CA VAL A 250 -10.32 -0.09 -1.29
C VAL A 250 -11.44 0.68 -2.03
N GLU A 251 -11.48 0.62 -3.35
CA GLU A 251 -12.57 1.20 -4.16
C GLU A 251 -13.92 0.57 -3.83
N VAL A 252 -13.96 -0.77 -3.72
CA VAL A 252 -15.18 -1.50 -3.33
C VAL A 252 -15.62 -1.13 -1.92
N ILE A 253 -14.70 -1.09 -0.94
CA ILE A 253 -14.98 -0.68 0.44
C ILE A 253 -15.55 0.75 0.47
N ASN A 254 -14.94 1.69 -0.27
CA ASN A 254 -15.42 3.08 -0.35
C ASN A 254 -16.81 3.18 -1.01
N LYS A 255 -17.08 2.38 -2.04
CA LYS A 255 -18.39 2.31 -2.68
C LYS A 255 -19.43 1.76 -1.71
N LEU A 256 -19.12 0.68 -1.01
CA LEU A 256 -19.97 0.08 0.02
C LEU A 256 -20.30 1.09 1.14
N ALA A 257 -19.28 1.77 1.69
CA ALA A 257 -19.47 2.76 2.75
C ALA A 257 -20.30 3.99 2.29
N ARG A 258 -20.24 4.34 1.01
CA ARG A 258 -21.08 5.42 0.44
C ARG A 258 -22.53 4.98 0.35
N VAL A 259 -22.80 3.81 -0.21
CA VAL A 259 -24.14 3.26 -0.35
C VAL A 259 -24.77 3.00 1.03
N GLN A 260 -24.00 2.45 1.97
CA GLN A 260 -24.47 2.23 3.35
C GLN A 260 -24.93 3.53 4.02
N ARG A 261 -24.16 4.62 3.87
CA ARG A 261 -24.55 5.94 4.41
C ARG A 261 -25.80 6.49 3.75
N GLN A 262 -25.92 6.33 2.43
CA GLN A 262 -27.10 6.77 1.71
C GLN A 262 -28.35 5.99 2.13
N MET A 263 -28.27 4.67 2.18
CA MET A 263 -29.39 3.82 2.63
C MET A 263 -29.76 4.07 4.10
N LEU A 264 -28.77 4.39 4.95
CA LEU A 264 -29.04 4.80 6.34
C LEU A 264 -29.90 6.08 6.39
N GLN A 265 -29.64 7.05 5.54
CA GLN A 265 -30.44 8.29 5.43
C GLN A 265 -31.84 8.01 4.88
N ASP A 266 -31.94 7.16 3.86
CA ASP A 266 -33.21 6.84 3.19
C ASP A 266 -34.13 5.95 4.05
N LEU A 267 -33.56 4.95 4.74
CA LEU A 267 -34.29 3.97 5.55
C LEU A 267 -34.45 4.36 7.02
N GLY A 268 -33.64 5.28 7.53
CA GLY A 268 -33.58 5.66 8.95
C GLY A 268 -33.04 4.55 9.88
N ARG A 269 -32.52 3.45 9.32
CA ARG A 269 -31.87 2.33 10.02
C ARG A 269 -30.69 1.79 9.24
N GLU A 270 -29.83 1.03 9.89
CA GLU A 270 -28.75 0.34 9.17
C GLU A 270 -29.33 -0.67 8.15
N PRO A 271 -28.80 -0.64 6.89
CA PRO A 271 -29.23 -1.59 5.88
C PRO A 271 -28.68 -2.99 6.15
N THR A 272 -29.48 -4.00 5.81
CA THR A 272 -29.06 -5.41 5.91
C THR A 272 -28.07 -5.75 4.79
N PRO A 273 -27.18 -6.77 4.98
CA PRO A 273 -26.26 -7.20 3.92
C PRO A 273 -26.96 -7.59 2.61
N GLU A 274 -28.20 -8.08 2.68
CA GLU A 274 -29.02 -8.44 1.51
C GLU A 274 -29.51 -7.22 0.74
N GLU A 275 -29.86 -6.14 1.45
CA GLU A 275 -30.25 -4.86 0.86
C GLU A 275 -29.06 -4.19 0.18
N LEU A 276 -27.90 -4.18 0.86
CA LEU A 276 -26.63 -3.67 0.28
C LEU A 276 -26.20 -4.48 -0.95
N ALA A 277 -26.38 -5.80 -0.92
CA ALA A 277 -26.05 -6.69 -2.02
C ALA A 277 -26.85 -6.37 -3.30
N LYS A 278 -28.14 -6.05 -3.16
CA LYS A 278 -29.01 -5.64 -4.28
C LYS A 278 -28.57 -4.31 -4.90
N GLU A 279 -28.23 -3.32 -4.07
CA GLU A 279 -27.85 -1.99 -4.55
C GLU A 279 -26.43 -1.99 -5.19
N LEU A 280 -25.55 -2.87 -4.72
CA LEU A 280 -24.17 -2.98 -5.20
C LEU A 280 -23.96 -3.99 -6.33
N ASP A 281 -25.01 -4.78 -6.66
CA ASP A 281 -24.94 -5.90 -7.62
C ASP A 281 -23.87 -6.93 -7.22
N MET A 282 -23.91 -7.37 -5.96
CA MET A 282 -22.97 -8.34 -5.38
C MET A 282 -23.72 -9.40 -4.57
N THR A 283 -23.04 -10.53 -4.25
CA THR A 283 -23.62 -11.53 -3.34
C THR A 283 -23.56 -11.05 -1.88
N PRO A 284 -24.53 -11.41 -1.02
CA PRO A 284 -24.54 -11.01 0.39
C PRO A 284 -23.30 -11.47 1.16
N GLU A 285 -22.76 -12.66 0.83
CA GLU A 285 -21.53 -13.18 1.43
C GLU A 285 -20.35 -12.27 1.13
N LYS A 286 -20.27 -11.77 -0.11
CA LYS A 286 -19.20 -10.85 -0.53
C LYS A 286 -19.32 -9.48 0.16
N VAL A 287 -20.52 -9.00 0.43
CA VAL A 287 -20.71 -7.78 1.22
C VAL A 287 -20.17 -7.95 2.64
N VAL A 288 -20.46 -9.07 3.31
CA VAL A 288 -19.94 -9.38 4.64
C VAL A 288 -18.42 -9.51 4.63
N GLU A 289 -17.85 -10.15 3.62
CA GLU A 289 -16.40 -10.26 3.44
C GLU A 289 -15.74 -8.87 3.30
N VAL A 290 -16.28 -8.01 2.42
CA VAL A 290 -15.77 -6.64 2.22
C VAL A 290 -15.89 -5.80 3.50
N GLN A 291 -16.96 -5.96 4.29
CA GLN A 291 -17.10 -5.30 5.59
C GLN A 291 -16.00 -5.72 6.58
N LYS A 292 -15.63 -7.00 6.61
CA LYS A 292 -14.52 -7.49 7.45
C LYS A 292 -13.19 -6.83 7.08
N TYR A 293 -12.89 -6.72 5.78
CA TYR A 293 -11.68 -6.03 5.31
C TYR A 293 -11.70 -4.52 5.57
N GLY A 294 -12.88 -3.92 5.70
CA GLY A 294 -13.04 -2.50 6.03
C GLY A 294 -12.59 -2.12 7.44
N ARG A 295 -12.49 -3.08 8.36
CA ARG A 295 -12.10 -2.83 9.75
C ARG A 295 -10.61 -2.55 9.88
N GLU A 296 -10.24 -1.68 10.83
CA GLU A 296 -8.86 -1.42 11.18
C GLU A 296 -8.47 -2.24 12.42
N PRO A 297 -7.21 -2.72 12.50
CA PRO A 297 -6.72 -3.40 13.69
C PRO A 297 -6.63 -2.43 14.87
N ILE A 298 -6.91 -2.93 16.06
CA ILE A 298 -6.78 -2.20 17.31
C ILE A 298 -5.39 -2.48 17.89
N SER A 299 -4.76 -1.47 18.52
CA SER A 299 -3.47 -1.65 19.19
C SER A 299 -3.62 -2.53 20.43
N LEU A 300 -2.67 -3.44 20.63
CA LEU A 300 -2.58 -4.26 21.83
C LEU A 300 -2.27 -3.44 23.09
N HIS A 301 -1.60 -2.30 22.93
CA HIS A 301 -1.28 -1.36 24.01
C HIS A 301 -2.42 -0.38 24.32
N THR A 302 -3.61 -0.59 23.78
CA THR A 302 -4.75 0.26 24.13
C THR A 302 -5.13 -0.02 25.59
N PRO A 303 -5.09 1.02 26.47
CA PRO A 303 -5.43 0.85 27.88
C PRO A 303 -6.91 0.53 28.02
N LEU A 304 -7.25 -0.35 28.98
CA LEU A 304 -8.58 -0.73 29.35
C LEU A 304 -8.92 -0.15 30.71
N GLY A 305 -10.07 0.49 30.82
CA GLY A 305 -10.53 1.15 32.06
C GLY A 305 -9.98 2.55 32.24
N GLU A 306 -10.44 3.21 33.31
CA GLU A 306 -10.07 4.59 33.65
C GLU A 306 -8.66 4.65 34.28
N ASP A 307 -8.25 3.61 34.99
CA ASP A 307 -6.96 3.55 35.72
C ASP A 307 -5.78 3.21 34.79
N GLY A 308 -6.02 2.67 33.58
CA GLY A 308 -4.97 2.38 32.59
C GLY A 308 -4.00 1.27 32.96
N ASP A 309 -4.26 0.52 34.03
CA ASP A 309 -3.36 -0.52 34.56
C ASP A 309 -3.37 -1.82 33.74
N SER A 310 -4.38 -2.01 32.85
CA SER A 310 -4.52 -3.18 31.98
C SER A 310 -4.50 -2.76 30.53
N GLU A 311 -3.82 -3.52 29.68
CA GLU A 311 -3.79 -3.35 28.24
C GLU A 311 -4.66 -4.41 27.54
N PHE A 312 -5.09 -4.11 26.30
CA PHE A 312 -5.87 -5.05 25.52
C PHE A 312 -5.13 -6.37 25.24
N GLY A 313 -3.79 -6.31 25.21
CA GLY A 313 -2.91 -7.47 25.05
C GLY A 313 -3.03 -8.48 26.19
N ASP A 314 -3.29 -8.04 27.42
CA ASP A 314 -3.39 -8.91 28.59
C ASP A 314 -4.62 -9.84 28.57
N LEU A 315 -5.64 -9.50 27.76
CA LEU A 315 -6.84 -10.31 27.57
C LEU A 315 -6.65 -11.43 26.55
N ILE A 316 -5.55 -11.46 25.81
CA ILE A 316 -5.31 -12.46 24.78
C ILE A 316 -4.55 -13.64 25.39
N GLU A 317 -5.23 -14.78 25.40
CA GLU A 317 -4.65 -16.03 25.87
C GLU A 317 -3.60 -16.55 24.88
N ASP A 318 -2.46 -17.03 25.40
CA ASP A 318 -1.45 -17.69 24.59
C ASP A 318 -1.93 -19.08 24.14
N SER A 319 -2.36 -19.18 22.91
CA SER A 319 -2.85 -20.42 22.29
C SER A 319 -1.74 -21.45 22.01
N GLU A 320 -0.47 -21.02 22.05
CA GLU A 320 0.69 -21.93 21.86
C GLU A 320 1.30 -22.40 23.19
N ALA A 321 0.77 -21.93 24.30
CA ALA A 321 1.23 -22.38 25.63
C ALA A 321 1.01 -23.89 25.79
N VAL A 322 2.11 -24.61 25.96
CA VAL A 322 2.07 -26.06 26.15
C VAL A 322 1.57 -26.37 27.55
N VAL A 323 0.46 -27.13 27.64
CA VAL A 323 -0.05 -27.59 28.92
C VAL A 323 1.00 -28.48 29.60
N PRO A 324 1.40 -28.18 30.86
CA PRO A 324 2.45 -28.97 31.55
C PRO A 324 2.17 -30.47 31.59
N ALA A 325 0.91 -30.85 31.70
CA ALA A 325 0.49 -32.26 31.67
C ALA A 325 0.85 -32.96 30.36
N ASP A 326 0.66 -32.29 29.22
CA ASP A 326 0.93 -32.82 27.88
C ASP A 326 2.45 -32.98 27.66
N ALA A 327 3.25 -32.01 28.15
CA ALA A 327 4.70 -32.07 28.10
C ALA A 327 5.24 -33.27 28.90
N VAL A 328 4.71 -33.50 30.10
CA VAL A 328 5.06 -34.66 30.93
C VAL A 328 4.62 -35.97 30.26
N SER A 329 3.40 -36.03 29.72
CA SER A 329 2.87 -37.18 28.99
C SER A 329 3.76 -37.53 27.79
N PHE A 330 4.23 -36.55 27.05
CA PHE A 330 5.16 -36.76 25.93
C PHE A 330 6.51 -37.30 26.38
N THR A 331 7.06 -36.83 27.50
CA THR A 331 8.31 -37.36 28.06
C THR A 331 8.14 -38.80 28.50
N LEU A 332 7.06 -39.14 29.20
CA LEU A 332 6.75 -40.49 29.59
C LEU A 332 6.53 -41.42 28.38
N LEU A 333 5.87 -40.94 27.33
CA LEU A 333 5.72 -41.68 26.07
C LEU A 333 7.08 -42.00 25.46
N GLN A 334 8.03 -41.07 25.46
CA GLN A 334 9.39 -41.30 24.97
C GLN A 334 10.11 -42.40 25.79
N GLU A 335 10.04 -42.30 27.11
CA GLU A 335 10.64 -43.32 28.01
C GLU A 335 10.03 -44.70 27.78
N GLN A 336 8.70 -44.81 27.70
CA GLN A 336 8.02 -46.05 27.42
C GLN A 336 8.34 -46.60 26.02
N LEU A 337 8.45 -45.73 25.01
CA LEU A 337 8.85 -46.15 23.67
C LEU A 337 10.28 -46.72 23.67
N HIS A 338 11.23 -46.09 24.36
CA HIS A 338 12.59 -46.63 24.52
C HIS A 338 12.57 -47.96 25.23
N SER A 339 11.83 -48.11 26.33
CA SER A 339 11.69 -49.38 27.05
C SER A 339 11.13 -50.52 26.16
N VAL A 340 10.16 -50.20 25.31
CA VAL A 340 9.60 -51.16 24.34
C VAL A 340 10.61 -51.51 23.25
N LEU A 341 11.39 -50.54 22.76
CA LEU A 341 12.47 -50.78 21.77
C LEU A 341 13.61 -51.65 22.34
N ASP A 342 13.95 -51.51 23.61
CA ASP A 342 14.98 -52.31 24.31
C ASP A 342 14.60 -53.81 24.41
N THR A 343 13.30 -54.15 24.29
CA THR A 343 12.86 -55.55 24.22
C THR A 343 13.13 -56.21 22.86
N LEU A 344 13.57 -55.48 21.86
CA LEU A 344 13.93 -55.98 20.53
C LEU A 344 15.42 -56.33 20.48
N SER A 345 15.84 -57.06 19.44
CA SER A 345 17.26 -57.23 19.19
C SER A 345 17.90 -55.90 18.80
N GLU A 346 19.15 -55.65 19.21
CA GLU A 346 19.91 -54.43 18.94
C GLU A 346 19.81 -54.00 17.45
N ARG A 347 19.84 -54.96 16.55
CA ARG A 347 19.75 -54.76 15.12
C ARG A 347 18.35 -54.32 14.67
N GLU A 348 17.30 -54.87 15.26
CA GLU A 348 15.91 -54.52 14.97
C GLU A 348 15.58 -53.11 15.52
N ALA A 349 16.02 -52.84 16.75
CA ALA A 349 15.85 -51.52 17.39
C ALA A 349 16.57 -50.43 16.60
N GLY A 350 17.83 -50.65 16.19
CA GLY A 350 18.61 -49.69 15.41
C GLY A 350 18.04 -49.41 14.03
N VAL A 351 17.48 -50.42 13.35
CA VAL A 351 16.81 -50.22 12.05
C VAL A 351 15.56 -49.32 12.22
N VAL A 352 14.74 -49.54 13.25
CA VAL A 352 13.57 -48.73 13.55
C VAL A 352 13.98 -47.30 13.95
N ALA A 353 14.97 -47.18 14.84
CA ALA A 353 15.46 -45.88 15.27
C ALA A 353 15.95 -44.98 14.11
N MET A 354 16.74 -45.56 13.19
CA MET A 354 17.20 -44.85 12.00
C MET A 354 16.05 -44.55 11.01
N ARG A 355 15.11 -45.47 10.85
CA ARG A 355 14.00 -45.32 9.90
C ARG A 355 13.08 -44.16 10.27
N PHE A 356 12.80 -44.02 11.56
CA PHE A 356 11.90 -43.00 12.09
C PHE A 356 12.63 -41.76 12.66
N GLY A 357 13.97 -41.74 12.61
CA GLY A 357 14.76 -40.63 13.10
C GLY A 357 14.75 -40.45 14.61
N LEU A 358 14.59 -41.51 15.38
CA LEU A 358 14.48 -41.44 16.85
C LEU A 358 15.80 -41.04 17.53
N THR A 359 16.95 -41.15 16.84
CA THR A 359 18.29 -40.77 17.34
C THR A 359 18.68 -39.34 16.90
N ASP A 360 18.55 -39.07 15.61
CA ASP A 360 19.09 -37.85 14.98
C ASP A 360 17.98 -36.86 14.59
N GLY A 361 16.71 -37.18 14.84
CA GLY A 361 15.56 -36.40 14.37
C GLY A 361 15.33 -36.50 12.85
N GLN A 362 16.18 -37.21 12.10
CA GLN A 362 16.11 -37.30 10.64
C GLN A 362 15.78 -38.74 10.20
N PRO A 363 14.65 -39.02 9.55
CA PRO A 363 14.30 -40.34 9.05
C PRO A 363 15.19 -40.71 7.87
N LYS A 364 15.84 -41.92 7.94
CA LYS A 364 16.73 -42.43 6.90
C LYS A 364 15.99 -43.33 5.93
N THR A 365 16.46 -43.36 4.68
CA THR A 365 15.95 -44.28 3.65
C THR A 365 16.43 -45.68 3.85
N LEU A 366 15.71 -46.71 3.32
CA LEU A 366 16.10 -48.12 3.44
C LEU A 366 17.47 -48.41 2.80
N ASP A 367 17.85 -47.64 1.78
CA ASP A 367 19.15 -47.78 1.11
C ASP A 367 20.30 -47.26 1.98
N GLU A 368 20.09 -46.15 2.68
CA GLU A 368 21.06 -45.59 3.62
C GLU A 368 21.26 -46.51 4.83
N ILE A 369 20.15 -47.02 5.39
CA ILE A 369 20.20 -47.99 6.49
C ILE A 369 20.91 -49.27 6.03
N GLY A 370 20.64 -49.73 4.79
CA GLY A 370 21.30 -50.87 4.18
C GLY A 370 22.83 -50.69 4.08
N LYS A 371 23.29 -49.49 3.74
CA LYS A 371 24.74 -49.18 3.70
C LYS A 371 25.38 -49.24 5.09
N VAL A 372 24.69 -48.74 6.13
CA VAL A 372 25.20 -48.76 7.51
C VAL A 372 25.36 -50.21 8.05
N TYR A 373 24.38 -51.04 7.79
CA TYR A 373 24.41 -52.45 8.26
C TYR A 373 25.05 -53.43 7.31
N GLY A 374 25.52 -53.01 6.13
CA GLY A 374 26.14 -53.87 5.14
C GLY A 374 25.19 -54.92 4.54
N VAL A 375 23.90 -54.59 4.39
CA VAL A 375 22.87 -55.52 3.88
C VAL A 375 22.05 -54.84 2.78
N THR A 376 21.37 -55.65 1.96
CA THR A 376 20.55 -55.18 0.86
C THR A 376 19.29 -54.47 1.37
N ARG A 377 18.79 -53.49 0.59
CA ARG A 377 17.54 -52.77 0.84
C ARG A 377 16.38 -53.70 1.19
N GLU A 378 16.23 -54.79 0.43
CA GLU A 378 15.13 -55.74 0.64
C GLU A 378 15.26 -56.48 2.00
N ARG A 379 16.50 -56.71 2.45
CA ARG A 379 16.72 -57.28 3.79
C ARG A 379 16.32 -56.32 4.90
N ILE A 380 16.61 -55.03 4.76
CA ILE A 380 16.16 -54.01 5.72
C ILE A 380 14.62 -53.91 5.73
N ARG A 381 13.96 -53.96 4.56
CA ARG A 381 12.50 -53.99 4.46
C ARG A 381 11.87 -55.20 5.19
N GLN A 382 12.49 -56.37 5.05
CA GLN A 382 12.04 -57.58 5.78
C GLN A 382 12.20 -57.43 7.30
N ILE A 383 13.33 -56.87 7.76
CA ILE A 383 13.58 -56.61 9.18
C ILE A 383 12.54 -55.61 9.69
N GLU A 384 12.34 -54.47 9.02
CA GLU A 384 11.33 -53.45 9.36
C GLU A 384 9.93 -54.06 9.49
N SER A 385 9.46 -54.79 8.48
CA SER A 385 8.14 -55.45 8.48
C SER A 385 7.98 -56.42 9.64
N LYS A 386 9.00 -57.25 9.90
CA LYS A 386 8.97 -58.21 11.00
C LYS A 386 8.98 -57.51 12.37
N THR A 387 9.77 -56.45 12.51
CA THR A 387 9.87 -55.66 13.74
C THR A 387 8.56 -54.93 14.01
N MET A 388 7.98 -54.29 13.00
CA MET A 388 6.67 -53.65 13.13
C MET A 388 5.56 -54.62 13.52
N SER A 389 5.60 -55.89 13.01
CA SER A 389 4.66 -56.92 13.44
C SER A 389 4.87 -57.34 14.91
N LYS A 390 6.13 -57.40 15.37
CA LYS A 390 6.45 -57.66 16.79
C LYS A 390 5.99 -56.51 17.71
N LEU A 391 6.13 -55.24 17.27
CA LEU A 391 5.69 -54.06 18.03
C LEU A 391 4.17 -53.97 18.12
N ARG A 392 3.43 -54.37 17.08
CA ARG A 392 1.96 -54.41 17.08
C ARG A 392 1.37 -55.52 17.99
N HIS A 393 2.17 -56.43 18.46
CA HIS A 393 1.68 -57.50 19.36
C HIS A 393 1.12 -56.88 20.66
N PRO A 394 -0.05 -57.32 21.16
CA PRO A 394 -0.71 -56.72 22.33
C PRO A 394 0.18 -56.57 23.57
N SER A 395 1.08 -57.52 23.81
CA SER A 395 2.00 -57.47 24.97
C SER A 395 2.98 -56.29 24.97
N ARG A 396 3.17 -55.61 23.81
CA ARG A 396 4.05 -54.46 23.66
C ARG A 396 3.28 -53.18 23.33
N SER A 397 2.23 -53.29 22.51
CA SER A 397 1.44 -52.14 22.08
C SER A 397 0.50 -51.63 23.16
N GLN A 398 0.10 -52.44 24.13
CA GLN A 398 -0.84 -52.04 25.17
C GLN A 398 -0.31 -50.91 26.05
N VAL A 399 0.99 -50.94 26.39
CA VAL A 399 1.64 -49.91 27.21
C VAL A 399 1.64 -48.52 26.51
N LEU A 400 1.74 -48.51 25.18
CA LEU A 400 1.76 -47.26 24.39
C LEU A 400 0.36 -46.77 24.01
N ARG A 401 -0.67 -47.60 24.19
CA ARG A 401 -2.02 -47.30 23.79
C ARG A 401 -2.63 -46.16 24.63
N ASP A 402 -2.28 -46.15 25.91
CA ASP A 402 -2.78 -45.15 26.88
C ASP A 402 -2.33 -43.71 26.55
N TYR A 403 -1.39 -43.53 25.62
CA TYR A 403 -0.90 -42.22 25.16
C TYR A 403 -1.43 -41.82 23.78
N LEU A 404 -2.27 -42.66 23.15
CA LEU A 404 -2.82 -42.43 21.80
C LEU A 404 -4.30 -41.97 21.85
N ASP A 405 -4.96 -42.11 22.99
CA ASP A 405 -6.29 -41.63 23.29
C ASP A 405 -6.20 -40.28 24.01
#